data_ef06e27da0e63eec45245868eaf0d28f
#
_entry.id   ef06e27da0e63eec45245868eaf0d28f
#
_cell.length_a   1.000
_cell.length_b   1.000
_cell.length_c   1.000
_cell.angle_alpha   90.00
_cell.angle_beta   90.00
_cell.angle_gamma   90.00
#
_symmetry.space_group_name_H-M   'P 1'
#
loop_
_entity.id
_entity.type
_entity.pdbx_description
1 polymer ?
#
loop_
_entity_poly.entity_id
_entity_poly.type
_entity_poly.pdbx_seq_one_letter_code
_entity_poly.pdbx_strand_id
1 'polypeptide(L)' 'MHLHGLPQTVIARDGWPQPPFMCDTLNVAPGERWDVLVKCDLPGVWAFHCHILTHAESAHGTFGMVTALIIQA' A
#
# COMPACT_ATOMS: atom_id res chain seq x y z
N MET A 1 3.19 2.18 3.93
CA MET A 1 2.70 2.06 2.53
C MET A 1 1.26 2.56 2.45
N HIS A 2 1.01 3.43 1.52
CA HIS A 2 -0.30 4.05 1.29
C HIS A 2 -0.79 3.73 -0.11
N LEU A 3 -2.02 3.21 -0.21
CA LEU A 3 -2.71 2.98 -1.48
C LEU A 3 -3.82 4.03 -1.62
N HIS A 4 -3.74 4.85 -2.66
CA HIS A 4 -4.72 5.89 -2.92
C HIS A 4 -6.07 5.28 -3.33
N GLY A 5 -7.15 5.85 -2.82
CA GLY A 5 -8.53 5.55 -3.22
C GLY A 5 -9.14 4.29 -2.67
N LEU A 6 -8.35 3.37 -2.12
CA LEU A 6 -8.82 2.05 -1.67
C LEU A 6 -8.28 1.73 -0.29
N PRO A 7 -9.16 1.37 0.68
CA PRO A 7 -8.67 0.93 1.98
C PRO A 7 -8.01 -0.44 1.87
N GLN A 8 -7.00 -0.67 2.71
CA GLN A 8 -6.32 -1.95 2.84
C GLN A 8 -6.85 -2.67 4.06
N THR A 9 -7.23 -3.95 3.94
CA THR A 9 -7.60 -4.78 5.07
C THR A 9 -6.45 -5.72 5.37
N VAL A 10 -5.78 -5.52 6.49
CA VAL A 10 -4.66 -6.36 6.94
C VAL A 10 -5.22 -7.68 7.47
N ILE A 11 -4.67 -8.81 6.99
CA ILE A 11 -5.15 -10.15 7.35
C ILE A 11 -4.07 -11.05 7.94
N ALA A 12 -2.80 -10.75 7.69
CA ALA A 12 -1.70 -11.57 8.21
C ALA A 12 -0.43 -10.74 8.35
N ARG A 13 0.44 -11.18 9.24
CA ARG A 13 1.79 -10.65 9.41
C ARG A 13 2.78 -11.79 9.34
N ASP A 14 3.81 -11.67 8.51
CA ASP A 14 4.86 -12.69 8.31
C ASP A 14 4.29 -14.08 8.03
N GLY A 15 3.16 -14.15 7.31
CA GLY A 15 2.47 -15.39 6.99
C GLY A 15 1.55 -15.93 8.09
N TRP A 16 1.45 -15.25 9.24
CA TRP A 16 0.57 -15.67 10.34
C TRP A 16 -0.72 -14.88 10.31
N PRO A 17 -1.88 -15.54 10.29
CA PRO A 17 -3.16 -14.85 10.37
C PRO A 17 -3.29 -14.05 11.67
N GLN A 18 -3.97 -12.91 11.57
CA GLN A 18 -4.28 -12.08 12.73
C GLN A 18 -5.66 -11.45 12.55
N PRO A 19 -6.27 -10.91 13.64
CA PRO A 19 -7.56 -10.24 13.52
C PRO A 19 -7.51 -9.15 12.45
N PRO A 20 -8.43 -9.17 11.46
CA PRO A 20 -8.40 -8.19 10.38
C PRO A 20 -8.63 -6.78 10.87
N PHE A 21 -7.92 -5.80 10.28
CA PHE A 21 -8.20 -4.38 10.48
C PHE A 21 -7.95 -3.62 9.19
N MET A 22 -8.68 -2.53 9.01
CA MET A 22 -8.56 -1.67 7.83
C MET A 22 -7.62 -0.51 8.11
N CYS A 23 -6.84 -0.14 7.10
CA CYS A 23 -5.97 1.03 7.20
C CYS A 23 -5.82 1.70 5.83
N ASP A 24 -5.57 3.00 5.86
CA ASP A 24 -5.22 3.80 4.70
C ASP A 24 -3.72 3.71 4.43
N THR A 25 -2.93 3.81 5.48
CA THR A 25 -1.47 3.71 5.44
C THR A 25 -1.01 2.68 6.45
N LEU A 26 -0.32 1.65 5.98
CA LEU A 26 0.21 0.57 6.82
C LEU A 26 1.68 0.82 7.13
N ASN A 27 2.03 0.82 8.41
CA ASN A 27 3.42 0.90 8.83
C ASN A 27 4.10 -0.46 8.63
N VAL A 28 5.08 -0.49 7.74
CA VAL A 28 5.85 -1.70 7.42
C VAL A 28 7.32 -1.40 7.68
N ALA A 29 7.88 -1.98 8.74
CA ALA A 29 9.29 -1.83 9.05
C ALA A 29 10.16 -2.71 8.13
N PRO A 30 11.44 -2.38 7.95
CA PRO A 30 12.35 -3.23 7.19
C PRO A 30 12.33 -4.67 7.70
N GLY A 31 12.17 -5.63 6.79
CA GLY A 31 12.09 -7.06 7.11
C GLY A 31 10.71 -7.56 7.49
N GLU A 32 9.74 -6.68 7.69
CA GLU A 32 8.36 -7.09 7.97
C GLU A 32 7.62 -7.45 6.68
N ARG A 33 6.71 -8.39 6.79
CA ARG A 33 5.81 -8.81 5.71
C ARG A 33 4.38 -8.78 6.19
N TRP A 34 3.52 -8.11 5.44
CA TRP A 34 2.11 -7.96 5.75
C TRP A 34 1.28 -8.37 4.56
N ASP A 35 0.22 -9.13 4.79
CA ASP A 35 -0.75 -9.48 3.75
C ASP A 35 -1.99 -8.63 3.93
N VAL A 36 -2.42 -8.00 2.86
CA VAL A 36 -3.61 -7.15 2.84
C VAL A 36 -4.56 -7.58 1.74
N LEU A 37 -5.85 -7.42 2.00
CA LEU A 37 -6.89 -7.54 0.99
C LEU A 37 -7.31 -6.14 0.56
N VAL A 38 -7.46 -5.95 -0.74
CA VAL A 38 -7.95 -4.71 -1.33
C VAL A 38 -9.16 -5.05 -2.20
N LYS A 39 -10.30 -4.43 -1.90
CA LYS A 39 -11.49 -4.60 -2.72
C LYS A 39 -11.40 -3.66 -3.92
N CYS A 40 -11.23 -4.23 -5.11
CA CYS A 40 -11.05 -3.48 -6.34
C CYS A 40 -12.38 -3.10 -6.98
N ASP A 41 -13.18 -2.28 -6.31
CA ASP A 41 -14.50 -1.87 -6.75
C ASP A 41 -14.55 -0.45 -7.35
N LEU A 42 -13.41 0.23 -7.42
CA LEU A 42 -13.28 1.54 -8.04
C LEU A 42 -12.31 1.46 -9.22
N PRO A 43 -12.80 1.41 -10.47
CA PRO A 43 -11.92 1.44 -11.64
C PRO A 43 -11.06 2.70 -11.67
N GLY A 44 -9.84 2.57 -12.13
CA GLY A 44 -8.92 3.70 -12.24
C GLY A 44 -7.48 3.28 -12.06
N VAL A 45 -6.62 4.28 -11.91
CA VAL A 45 -5.20 4.12 -11.62
C VAL A 45 -4.95 4.73 -10.25
N TRP A 46 -4.54 3.91 -9.29
CA TRP A 46 -4.36 4.33 -7.90
C TRP A 46 -2.89 4.20 -7.51
N ALA A 47 -2.30 5.29 -7.06
CA ALA A 47 -0.91 5.28 -6.62
C ALA A 47 -0.75 4.45 -5.34
N PHE A 48 0.29 3.62 -5.30
CA PHE A 48 0.69 2.86 -4.12
C PHE A 48 2.14 3.19 -3.82
N HIS A 49 2.42 3.80 -2.66
CA HIS A 49 3.75 4.32 -2.39
C HIS A 49 4.10 4.30 -0.90
N CYS A 50 5.41 4.34 -0.62
CA CYS A 50 5.90 4.58 0.72
C CYS A 50 5.57 6.02 1.13
N HIS A 51 5.05 6.20 2.33
CA HIS A 51 4.70 7.53 2.85
C HIS A 51 5.87 8.24 3.55
N ILE A 52 7.04 7.61 3.58
CA ILE A 52 8.28 8.25 3.97
C ILE A 52 8.82 8.96 2.73
N LEU A 53 8.78 10.29 2.68
CA LEU A 53 9.05 11.06 1.48
C LEU A 53 10.43 10.79 0.87
N THR A 54 11.45 10.60 1.70
CA THR A 54 12.80 10.28 1.23
C THR A 54 12.91 8.94 0.51
N HIS A 55 11.94 8.04 0.68
CA HIS A 55 11.88 6.75 -0.03
C HIS A 55 11.13 6.85 -1.37
N ALA A 56 10.28 7.87 -1.53
CA ALA A 56 9.40 7.99 -2.69
C ALA A 56 9.64 9.25 -3.51
N GLU A 57 10.40 10.21 -3.00
CA GLU A 57 10.64 11.49 -3.65
C GLU A 57 12.12 11.85 -3.61
N SER A 58 12.55 12.63 -4.61
CA SER A 58 13.89 13.19 -4.70
C SER A 58 13.82 14.61 -5.21
N ALA A 59 14.98 15.28 -5.38
CA ALA A 59 15.05 16.60 -5.99
C ALA A 59 14.52 16.63 -7.43
N HIS A 60 14.39 15.47 -8.06
CA HIS A 60 13.90 15.31 -9.44
C HIS A 60 12.44 14.82 -9.49
N GLY A 61 11.72 14.79 -8.37
CA GLY A 61 10.34 14.38 -8.29
C GLY A 61 10.15 13.01 -7.63
N THR A 62 9.00 12.41 -7.86
CA THR A 62 8.62 11.12 -7.29
C THR A 62 9.34 9.97 -7.98
N PHE A 63 10.04 9.14 -7.17
CA PHE A 63 10.70 7.95 -7.67
C PHE A 63 10.88 6.93 -6.52
N GLY A 64 11.39 5.73 -6.83
CA GLY A 64 11.70 4.72 -5.83
C GLY A 64 10.47 3.90 -5.43
N MET A 65 10.09 3.92 -4.15
CA MET A 65 8.99 3.09 -3.63
C MET A 65 7.62 3.66 -4.00
N VAL A 66 7.38 3.75 -5.29
CA VAL A 66 6.12 4.22 -5.88
C VAL A 66 5.75 3.29 -7.02
N THR A 67 4.49 2.87 -7.04
CA THR A 67 3.91 2.10 -8.14
C THR A 67 2.46 2.48 -8.31
N ALA A 68 1.76 1.83 -9.22
CA ALA A 68 0.35 2.07 -9.47
C ALA A 68 -0.41 0.75 -9.53
N LEU A 69 -1.62 0.76 -8.98
CA LEU A 69 -2.60 -0.31 -9.12
C LEU A 69 -3.61 0.12 -10.19
N ILE A 70 -3.71 -0.65 -11.27
CA ILE A 70 -4.63 -0.38 -12.37
C ILE A 70 -5.82 -1.32 -12.23
N ILE A 71 -7.02 -0.74 -12.07
CA ILE A 71 -8.26 -1.51 -11.95
C ILE A 71 -9.11 -1.23 -13.19
N GLN A 72 -9.42 -2.28 -13.91
CA GLN A 72 -10.22 -2.20 -15.12
C GLN A 72 -11.67 -2.61 -14.81
N ALA A 73 -12.59 -1.93 -15.45
CA ALA A 73 -14.00 -2.23 -15.32
C ALA A 73 -14.36 -3.52 -16.07
#